data_053399b640eb40e78ca085b46ae475f5
#
_entry.id   053399b640eb40e78ca085b46ae475f5
#
_cell.length_a   1.000
_cell.length_b   1.000
_cell.length_c   1.000
_cell.angle_alpha   90.00
_cell.angle_beta   90.00
_cell.angle_gamma   90.00
#
_symmetry.space_group_name_H-M   'P 1'
#
loop_
_entity.id
_entity.type
_entity.pdbx_description
1 polymer ?
#
loop_
_entity_poly.entity_id
_entity_poly.type
_entity_poly.pdbx_seq_one_letter_code
_entity_poly.pdbx_strand_id
1 'polypeptide(L)'
;MKLLFSISVGIAAAVALPAAASAQAWTPGAEIVGQSVQVTTNGVTNTVYLDAGGSARIVTPGGNTLPGTWSAAGGQLCLNNGTAQECWPYASPFQAGQPVTLTSSCGSSSTWLASSTNSAPPPAGRSERGK
;
A
#
# COMPACT_ATOMS: atom_id res chain seq x y z
N MET A 1 35.33 56.25 -27.43
CA MET A 1 34.82 55.77 -27.14
C MET A 1 34.88 54.70 -26.63
N LYS A 2 34.48 54.11 -26.13
CA LYS A 2 34.50 53.10 -25.47
C LYS A 2 33.51 52.33 -25.51
N LEU A 3 33.34 51.36 -25.54
CA LEU A 3 32.45 50.63 -25.48
C LEU A 3 32.39 49.78 -24.65
N LEU A 4 31.74 49.51 -24.16
CA LEU A 4 31.62 48.72 -23.24
C LEU A 4 30.76 47.83 -23.45
N PHE A 5 30.66 46.83 -23.28
CA PHE A 5 29.77 46.02 -23.33
C PHE A 5 29.62 45.21 -22.39
N SER A 6 28.71 45.03 -21.89
CA SER A 6 28.45 44.24 -20.94
C SER A 6 28.03 43.02 -21.35
N ILE A 7 28.44 42.13 -20.99
CA ILE A 7 28.02 40.96 -21.31
C ILE A 7 27.28 40.42 -20.36
N SER A 8 26.24 40.27 -20.47
CA SER A 8 25.48 39.70 -19.52
C SER A 8 25.47 38.32 -19.67
N VAL A 9 25.84 37.67 -18.95
CA VAL A 9 25.77 36.38 -19.01
C VAL A 9 24.70 35.86 -18.49
N GLY A 10 23.95 35.41 -19.02
CA GLY A 10 22.86 34.83 -18.50
C GLY A 10 23.14 33.61 -17.99
N ILE A 11 22.93 33.33 -16.99
CA ILE A 11 23.12 32.17 -16.42
C ILE A 11 22.01 31.40 -16.40
N ALA A 12 21.92 30.52 -16.95
CA ALA A 12 20.86 29.70 -16.88
C ALA A 12 20.87 28.96 -15.77
N ALA A 13 20.16 29.06 -15.02
CA ALA A 13 20.09 28.32 -13.90
C ALA A 13 19.52 27.11 -14.17
N ALA A 14 20.05 26.24 -14.16
CA ALA A 14 19.49 25.04 -14.36
C ALA A 14 18.83 24.63 -13.21
N VAL A 15 17.77 24.44 -13.19
CA VAL A 15 17.10 24.01 -12.17
C VAL A 15 17.11 22.66 -12.12
N ALA A 16 17.62 22.08 -11.38
CA ALA A 16 17.56 20.77 -11.26
C ALA A 16 16.40 20.37 -10.69
N LEU A 17 15.66 19.76 -11.29
CA LEU A 17 14.58 19.26 -10.71
C LEU A 17 14.87 18.14 -10.01
N PRO A 18 14.42 17.88 -8.99
CA PRO A 18 14.56 16.78 -8.22
C PRO A 18 14.05 15.70 -8.90
N ALA A 19 14.66 14.85 -9.01
CA ALA A 19 14.22 13.78 -9.52
C ALA A 19 13.29 13.30 -8.81
N ALA A 20 12.38 13.27 -9.13
CA ALA A 20 11.41 12.82 -8.52
C ALA A 20 11.69 11.67 -8.11
N ALA A 21 11.81 11.53 -7.25
CA ALA A 21 11.97 10.54 -6.72
C ALA A 21 11.30 9.59 -7.12
N SER A 22 11.41 9.19 -7.62
CA SER A 22 10.82 8.30 -7.91
C SER A 22 10.73 7.26 -7.38
N ALA A 23 10.55 7.38 -6.56
CA ALA A 23 10.22 6.43 -5.87
C ALA A 23 9.42 5.61 -6.46
N GLN A 24 9.44 4.50 -6.30
CA GLN A 24 8.58 3.75 -6.81
C GLN A 24 7.35 3.97 -6.28
N ALA A 25 6.41 4.17 -6.91
CA ALA A 25 5.14 4.32 -6.44
C ALA A 25 4.71 3.10 -5.82
N TRP A 26 4.21 3.17 -4.70
CA TRP A 26 3.63 2.03 -4.04
C TRP A 26 2.32 1.69 -4.74
N THR A 27 2.18 0.46 -5.10
CA THR A 27 0.92 -0.01 -5.65
C THR A 27 0.09 -0.56 -4.51
N PRO A 28 -1.07 0.00 -4.24
CA PRO A 28 -1.87 -0.47 -3.12
C PRO A 28 -2.14 -1.97 -3.20
N GLY A 29 -1.91 -2.63 -2.10
CA GLY A 29 -2.11 -4.06 -2.02
C GLY A 29 -0.87 -4.87 -2.33
N ALA A 30 0.14 -4.28 -2.93
CA ALA A 30 1.30 -5.05 -3.36
C ALA A 30 2.04 -5.70 -2.21
N GLU A 31 2.05 -5.09 -1.06
CA GLU A 31 2.81 -5.64 0.06
C GLU A 31 2.06 -6.77 0.75
N ILE A 32 0.75 -6.90 0.53
CA ILE A 32 -0.04 -7.90 1.23
C ILE A 32 -0.67 -8.94 0.31
N VAL A 33 -0.54 -8.81 -0.99
CA VAL A 33 -1.13 -9.81 -1.87
C VAL A 33 -0.42 -11.15 -1.63
N GLY A 34 -1.19 -12.19 -1.47
CA GLY A 34 -0.64 -13.51 -1.16
C GLY A 34 -0.30 -13.69 0.31
N GLN A 35 -0.56 -12.69 1.13
CA GLN A 35 -0.25 -12.73 2.55
C GLN A 35 -1.53 -12.79 3.36
N SER A 36 -1.39 -13.01 4.65
CA SER A 36 -2.53 -12.94 5.52
C SER A 36 -2.34 -11.81 6.51
N VAL A 37 -3.45 -11.22 6.92
CA VAL A 37 -3.44 -10.11 7.84
C VAL A 37 -4.41 -10.44 8.94
N GLN A 38 -4.05 -10.17 10.17
CA GLN A 38 -4.97 -10.38 11.28
C GLN A 38 -5.75 -9.12 11.51
N VAL A 39 -7.04 -9.26 11.60
CA VAL A 39 -7.93 -8.11 11.79
C VAL A 39 -8.72 -8.34 13.05
N THR A 40 -8.51 -7.50 14.03
CA THR A 40 -9.18 -7.63 15.34
C THR A 40 -10.21 -6.54 15.48
N THR A 41 -11.44 -6.95 15.71
CA THR A 41 -12.54 -6.02 15.90
C THR A 41 -13.29 -6.45 17.13
N ASN A 42 -13.46 -5.56 18.10
CA ASN A 42 -14.18 -5.88 19.33
C ASN A 42 -13.65 -7.15 20.01
N GLY A 43 -12.34 -7.30 20.02
CA GLY A 43 -11.73 -8.42 20.69
C GLY A 43 -11.73 -9.73 19.90
N VAL A 44 -12.31 -9.73 18.70
CA VAL A 44 -12.34 -10.93 17.88
C VAL A 44 -11.34 -10.77 16.75
N THR A 45 -10.45 -11.73 16.61
CA THR A 45 -9.43 -11.67 15.57
C THR A 45 -9.73 -12.65 14.46
N ASN A 46 -9.90 -12.14 13.27
CA ASN A 46 -10.04 -12.96 12.07
C ASN A 46 -8.73 -12.90 11.31
N THR A 47 -8.43 -13.96 10.60
CA THR A 47 -7.27 -13.96 9.70
C THR A 47 -7.79 -13.81 8.29
N VAL A 48 -7.34 -12.80 7.60
CA VAL A 48 -7.81 -12.52 6.25
C VAL A 48 -6.69 -12.83 5.29
N TYR A 49 -6.96 -13.74 4.38
CA TYR A 49 -6.00 -14.07 3.33
C TYR A 49 -6.37 -13.28 2.09
N LEU A 50 -5.41 -12.55 1.56
CA LEU A 50 -5.65 -11.67 0.43
C LEU A 50 -4.97 -12.28 -0.79
N ASP A 51 -5.69 -13.11 -1.47
CA ASP A 51 -5.09 -13.86 -2.56
C ASP A 51 -4.93 -13.01 -3.82
N ALA A 52 -4.00 -13.39 -4.65
CA ALA A 52 -3.81 -12.70 -5.91
C ALA A 52 -5.08 -12.84 -6.73
N GLY A 53 -5.37 -11.83 -7.51
CA GLY A 53 -6.57 -11.87 -8.33
C GLY A 53 -7.81 -11.34 -7.65
N GLY A 54 -7.69 -10.93 -6.39
CA GLY A 54 -8.81 -10.30 -5.72
C GLY A 54 -9.67 -11.22 -4.88
N SER A 55 -9.31 -12.48 -4.76
CA SER A 55 -10.05 -13.37 -3.87
C SER A 55 -9.60 -13.18 -2.44
N ALA A 56 -10.49 -13.34 -1.51
CA ALA A 56 -10.15 -13.25 -0.10
C ALA A 56 -10.77 -14.40 0.65
N ARG A 57 -10.15 -14.79 1.73
CA ARG A 57 -10.68 -15.80 2.62
C ARG A 57 -10.56 -15.28 4.03
N ILE A 58 -11.64 -15.32 4.77
CA ILE A 58 -11.64 -14.83 6.13
C ILE A 58 -11.81 -16.03 7.04
N VAL A 59 -10.85 -16.27 7.89
CA VAL A 59 -10.90 -17.41 8.79
C VAL A 59 -11.20 -16.87 10.17
N THR A 60 -12.29 -17.34 10.74
CA THR A 60 -12.73 -16.89 12.07
C THR A 60 -12.03 -17.69 13.14
N PRO A 61 -12.07 -17.24 14.38
CA PRO A 61 -11.43 -18.00 15.46
C PRO A 61 -11.95 -19.42 15.62
N GLY A 62 -13.17 -19.65 15.22
CA GLY A 62 -13.68 -21.01 15.30
C GLY A 62 -13.26 -21.90 14.16
N GLY A 63 -12.46 -21.36 13.24
CA GLY A 63 -11.97 -22.18 12.13
C GLY A 63 -12.86 -22.17 10.91
N ASN A 64 -13.91 -21.38 10.88
CA ASN A 64 -14.74 -21.29 9.70
C ASN A 64 -14.08 -20.37 8.69
N THR A 65 -14.18 -20.75 7.45
CA THR A 65 -13.62 -19.96 6.36
C THR A 65 -14.76 -19.37 5.55
N LEU A 66 -14.72 -18.04 5.41
CA LEU A 66 -15.72 -17.34 4.64
C LEU A 66 -15.06 -16.80 3.39
N PRO A 67 -15.61 -17.10 2.23
CA PRO A 67 -15.02 -16.58 0.99
C PRO A 67 -15.43 -15.14 0.77
N GLY A 68 -14.63 -14.42 0.03
CA GLY A 68 -14.94 -13.05 -0.31
C GLY A 68 -14.01 -12.56 -1.38
N THR A 69 -14.01 -11.25 -1.58
CA THR A 69 -13.10 -10.60 -2.50
C THR A 69 -12.52 -9.39 -1.81
N TRP A 70 -11.39 -8.93 -2.31
CA TRP A 70 -10.77 -7.75 -1.77
C TRP A 70 -10.28 -6.86 -2.90
N SER A 71 -10.17 -5.60 -2.62
CA SER A 71 -9.61 -4.67 -3.58
C SER A 71 -8.90 -3.56 -2.82
N ALA A 72 -7.93 -2.97 -3.46
CA ALA A 72 -7.18 -1.86 -2.89
C ALA A 72 -7.06 -0.80 -3.97
N ALA A 73 -7.79 0.27 -3.81
CA ALA A 73 -7.78 1.33 -4.79
C ALA A 73 -8.42 2.57 -4.19
N GLY A 74 -8.06 3.71 -4.71
CA GLY A 74 -8.70 4.94 -4.26
C GLY A 74 -8.46 5.27 -2.80
N GLY A 75 -7.36 4.82 -2.25
CA GLY A 75 -7.06 5.09 -0.85
C GLY A 75 -7.83 4.21 0.11
N GLN A 76 -8.40 3.13 -0.36
CA GLN A 76 -9.18 2.24 0.49
C GLN A 76 -8.86 0.78 0.23
N LEU A 77 -8.98 -0.02 1.26
CA LEU A 77 -8.91 -1.45 1.16
C LEU A 77 -10.31 -1.96 1.49
N CYS A 78 -10.90 -2.66 0.59
CA CYS A 78 -12.28 -3.11 0.75
C CYS A 78 -12.38 -4.61 0.74
N LEU A 79 -13.22 -5.13 1.60
CA LEU A 79 -13.56 -6.56 1.63
C LEU A 79 -15.04 -6.69 1.32
N ASN A 80 -15.36 -7.66 0.50
CA ASN A 80 -16.73 -7.89 0.08
C ASN A 80 -17.03 -9.37 0.26
N ASN A 81 -18.12 -9.69 0.94
CA ASN A 81 -18.45 -11.08 1.15
C ASN A 81 -19.67 -11.52 0.35
N GLY A 82 -20.04 -10.75 -0.65
CA GLY A 82 -21.17 -11.12 -1.48
C GLY A 82 -22.44 -10.42 -1.10
N THR A 83 -22.61 -10.04 0.15
CA THR A 83 -23.78 -9.32 0.57
C THR A 83 -23.45 -7.95 1.11
N ALA A 84 -22.27 -7.76 1.58
CA ALA A 84 -21.89 -6.50 2.18
C ALA A 84 -20.46 -6.18 1.85
N GLN A 85 -20.15 -4.93 1.83
CA GLN A 85 -18.78 -4.48 1.58
C GLN A 85 -18.39 -3.53 2.69
N GLU A 86 -17.19 -3.69 3.16
CA GLU A 86 -16.65 -2.81 4.16
C GLU A 86 -15.30 -2.34 3.69
N CYS A 87 -15.02 -1.06 3.83
CA CYS A 87 -13.78 -0.46 3.36
C CYS A 87 -13.09 0.27 4.47
N TRP A 88 -11.77 0.24 4.46
CA TRP A 88 -10.95 0.92 5.45
C TRP A 88 -9.98 1.86 4.74
N PRO A 89 -9.58 2.94 5.38
CA PRO A 89 -8.60 3.82 4.79
C PRO A 89 -7.29 3.07 4.59
N TYR A 90 -6.67 3.28 3.48
CA TYR A 90 -5.46 2.55 3.15
C TYR A 90 -4.59 3.47 2.31
N ALA A 91 -3.92 4.38 2.97
CA ALA A 91 -3.16 5.39 2.27
C ALA A 91 -1.67 5.09 2.23
N SER A 92 -1.23 4.09 2.96
CA SER A 92 0.17 3.72 2.96
C SER A 92 0.26 2.23 3.19
N PRO A 93 1.37 1.60 2.83
CA PRO A 93 1.46 0.15 2.95
C PRO A 93 1.55 -0.30 4.40
N PHE A 94 1.04 -1.49 4.66
CA PHE A 94 1.24 -2.10 5.95
C PHE A 94 2.70 -2.47 6.13
N GLN A 95 3.17 -2.38 7.34
CA GLN A 95 4.52 -2.80 7.64
C GLN A 95 4.46 -4.01 8.52
N ALA A 96 5.27 -5.00 8.20
CA ALA A 96 5.24 -6.25 8.93
C ALA A 96 5.45 -6.02 10.41
N GLY A 97 4.60 -6.61 11.21
CA GLY A 97 4.72 -6.54 12.66
C GLY A 97 4.21 -5.24 13.27
N GLN A 98 3.68 -4.33 12.47
CA GLN A 98 3.21 -3.04 12.99
C GLN A 98 1.70 -2.97 12.94
N PRO A 99 1.03 -3.01 14.08
CA PRO A 99 -0.42 -2.94 14.06
C PRO A 99 -0.89 -1.53 13.72
N VAL A 100 -2.00 -1.47 13.00
CA VAL A 100 -2.58 -0.20 12.60
C VAL A 100 -4.06 -0.27 12.90
N THR A 101 -4.60 0.74 13.51
CA THR A 101 -6.02 0.79 13.79
C THR A 101 -6.71 1.64 12.74
N LEU A 102 -7.69 1.07 12.09
CA LEU A 102 -8.39 1.74 11.02
C LEU A 102 -9.88 1.69 11.32
N THR A 103 -10.58 2.75 10.96
CA THR A 103 -12.03 2.80 11.12
C THR A 103 -12.68 2.61 9.77
N SER A 104 -13.58 1.65 9.70
CA SER A 104 -14.17 1.30 8.42
C SER A 104 -15.30 2.22 8.03
N SER A 105 -15.75 2.04 6.80
CA SER A 105 -16.90 2.78 6.29
C SER A 105 -18.17 2.46 7.06
N CYS A 106 -18.19 1.36 7.79
CA CYS A 106 -19.33 1.02 8.62
C CYS A 106 -19.20 1.57 10.04
N GLY A 107 -18.15 2.31 10.31
CA GLY A 107 -17.97 2.91 11.62
C GLY A 107 -17.30 2.03 12.65
N SER A 108 -16.81 0.87 12.26
CA SER A 108 -16.13 -0.02 13.19
C SER A 108 -14.65 0.19 13.13
N SER A 109 -14.02 0.15 14.29
CA SER A 109 -12.56 0.25 14.34
C SER A 109 -11.98 -1.14 14.45
N SER A 110 -10.96 -1.40 13.66
CA SER A 110 -10.29 -2.70 13.67
C SER A 110 -8.79 -2.47 13.70
N THR A 111 -8.09 -3.38 14.34
CA THR A 111 -6.64 -3.35 14.34
C THR A 111 -6.14 -4.36 13.34
N TRP A 112 -5.34 -3.89 12.41
CA TRP A 112 -4.82 -4.71 11.32
C TRP A 112 -3.35 -4.99 11.57
N LEU A 113 -2.96 -6.23 11.44
CA LEU A 113 -1.58 -6.63 11.67
C LEU A 113 -1.14 -7.62 10.61
N ALA A 114 -0.19 -7.21 9.78
CA ALA A 114 0.40 -8.11 8.82
C ALA A 114 1.66 -8.68 9.45
N SER A 115 1.74 -9.99 9.59
CA SER A 115 2.92 -10.60 10.17
C SER A 115 4.09 -10.52 9.23
N SER A 116 3.84 -10.54 7.95
CA SER A 116 4.88 -10.40 6.95
C SER A 116 4.31 -9.69 5.75
N THR A 117 5.15 -9.07 4.99
CA THR A 117 4.75 -8.37 3.79
C THR A 117 5.70 -8.72 2.67
N ASN A 118 5.26 -8.50 1.45
CA ASN A 118 6.10 -8.71 0.29
C ASN A 118 7.11 -7.59 0.15
N SER A 119 8.24 -7.91 -0.37
CA SER A 119 9.24 -6.89 -0.59
C SER A 119 8.83 -6.00 -1.72
N ALA A 120 9.20 -4.76 -1.63
CA ALA A 120 8.94 -3.86 -2.73
C ALA A 120 9.71 -4.34 -3.94
N PRO A 121 9.16 -4.20 -5.11
CA PRO A 121 9.91 -4.60 -6.29
C PRO A 121 11.15 -3.75 -6.43
N PRO A 122 12.21 -4.31 -6.98
CA PRO A 122 13.41 -3.50 -7.16
C PRO A 122 13.14 -2.42 -8.17
N PRO A 123 13.87 -1.34 -8.07
CA PRO A 123 13.70 -0.29 -9.06
C PRO A 123 14.07 -0.82 -10.41
N ALA A 124 13.46 -0.26 -11.39
CA ALA A 124 13.76 -0.72 -12.71
C ALA A 124 15.21 -0.54 -12.98
N GLY A 125 15.78 -1.41 -13.62
CA GLY A 125 17.13 -1.32 -13.91
C GLY A 125 18.07 -1.90 -12.99
N ARG A 126 17.75 -2.38 -11.97
CA ARG A 126 18.60 -2.85 -11.07
C ARG A 126 18.68 -4.13 -11.10
N SER A 127 18.46 -4.69 -11.66
CA SER A 127 18.36 -5.89 -11.61
C SER A 127 19.16 -6.62 -11.20
N GLU A 128 19.36 -6.93 -11.04
CA GLU A 128 19.85 -7.60 -10.69
C GLU A 128 20.48 -8.13 -10.39
N ARG A 129 20.91 -8.22 -10.30
CA ARG A 129 21.48 -8.71 -10.06
C ARG A 129 21.56 -9.48 -9.53
N GLY A 130 21.49 -9.90 -9.69
CA GLY A 130 21.50 -10.69 -9.35
C GLY A 130 21.87 -11.22 -8.99
N LYS A 131 22.15 -11.38 -9.01
CA LYS A 131 22.40 -11.90 -8.84
C LYS A 131 22.48 -12.27 -8.63
#